data_34c3d3765c45767aea9044542a285ea3
#
_entry.id   34c3d3765c45767aea9044542a285ea3
#
_cell.length_a   1.000
_cell.length_b   1.000
_cell.length_c   1.000
_cell.angle_alpha   90.00
_cell.angle_beta   90.00
_cell.angle_gamma   90.00
#
_symmetry.space_group_name_H-M   'P 1'
#
loop_
_entity.id
_entity.type
_entity.pdbx_description
1 polymer ?
#
loop_
_entity_poly.entity_id
_entity_poly.type
_entity_poly.pdbx_seq_one_letter_code
_entity_poly.pdbx_strand_id
1 'polypeptide(L)'
;MNQLNVDTNTRKEMLAVIRKAKSSHIRWRAYAQGLVAGVDVKEEKLPIMHTDCQFGRWYYGLGARHLGHLSVFEDIASPHEMLHAIYGQIHELVHKGEKEKAREKLDELIGVSRTLLDQIGLLEEEVEANHDI
;
A
#
# COMPACT_ATOMS: atom_id res chain seq x y z
N MET A 1 -16.31 7.85 -28.14
CA MET A 1 -16.20 8.24 -26.73
C MET A 1 -14.74 8.39 -26.32
N ASN A 2 -14.46 9.40 -25.58
CA ASN A 2 -13.09 9.64 -25.16
C ASN A 2 -12.70 8.73 -24.00
N GLN A 3 -11.70 7.89 -24.22
CA GLN A 3 -11.22 6.96 -23.20
C GLN A 3 -10.48 7.63 -22.06
N LEU A 4 -10.06 8.88 -22.26
CA LEU A 4 -9.33 9.63 -21.25
C LEU A 4 -10.26 10.23 -20.20
N ASN A 5 -11.53 10.36 -20.51
CA ASN A 5 -12.49 10.89 -19.56
C ASN A 5 -13.05 9.77 -18.71
N VAL A 6 -12.87 9.92 -17.43
CA VAL A 6 -13.37 8.97 -16.45
C VAL A 6 -14.70 9.53 -15.93
N ASP A 7 -15.78 8.76 -16.03
CA ASP A 7 -17.07 9.23 -15.55
C ASP A 7 -17.08 9.34 -14.02
N THR A 8 -18.12 9.98 -13.49
CA THR A 8 -18.23 10.25 -12.07
C THR A 8 -18.22 8.98 -11.22
N ASN A 9 -18.88 7.92 -11.70
CA ASN A 9 -18.93 6.66 -10.97
C ASN A 9 -17.57 5.98 -10.92
N THR A 10 -16.86 5.95 -12.04
CA THR A 10 -15.52 5.35 -12.10
C THR A 10 -14.57 6.10 -11.18
N ARG A 11 -14.63 7.43 -11.15
CA ARG A 11 -13.80 8.23 -10.26
C ARG A 11 -14.11 7.95 -8.81
N LYS A 12 -15.39 7.83 -8.44
CA LYS A 12 -15.79 7.47 -7.08
C LYS A 12 -15.27 6.11 -6.69
N GLU A 13 -15.32 5.14 -7.59
CA GLU A 13 -14.79 3.79 -7.36
C GLU A 13 -13.29 3.81 -7.13
N MET A 14 -12.55 4.56 -7.94
CA MET A 14 -11.11 4.71 -7.78
C MET A 14 -10.77 5.36 -6.45
N LEU A 15 -11.46 6.43 -6.08
CA LEU A 15 -11.25 7.11 -4.80
C LEU A 15 -11.55 6.19 -3.63
N ALA A 16 -12.58 5.36 -3.75
CA ALA A 16 -12.91 4.39 -2.69
C ALA A 16 -11.78 3.40 -2.49
N VAL A 17 -11.19 2.87 -3.57
CA VAL A 17 -10.05 1.95 -3.50
C VAL A 17 -8.84 2.63 -2.90
N ILE A 18 -8.54 3.85 -3.34
CA ILE A 18 -7.38 4.62 -2.85
C ILE A 18 -7.51 4.91 -1.35
N ARG A 19 -8.69 5.35 -0.90
CA ARG A 19 -8.94 5.65 0.51
C ARG A 19 -8.89 4.41 1.37
N LYS A 20 -9.41 3.29 0.88
CA LYS A 20 -9.33 2.01 1.57
C LYS A 20 -7.87 1.55 1.67
N ALA A 21 -7.07 1.79 0.64
CA ALA A 21 -5.66 1.46 0.64
C ALA A 21 -4.92 2.20 1.75
N LYS A 22 -5.20 3.49 1.94
CA LYS A 22 -4.60 4.28 3.02
C LYS A 22 -4.91 3.66 4.38
N SER A 23 -6.18 3.35 4.63
CA SER A 23 -6.60 2.74 5.90
C SER A 23 -5.97 1.38 6.11
N SER A 24 -5.93 0.55 5.07
CA SER A 24 -5.36 -0.80 5.16
C SER A 24 -3.88 -0.77 5.47
N HIS A 25 -3.12 0.11 4.81
CA HIS A 25 -1.68 0.19 5.04
C HIS A 25 -1.34 0.73 6.42
N ILE A 26 -2.16 1.63 6.98
CA ILE A 26 -2.01 2.07 8.37
C ILE A 26 -2.27 0.90 9.32
N ARG A 27 -3.31 0.10 9.08
CA ARG A 27 -3.66 -1.07 9.88
C ARG A 27 -2.54 -2.11 9.86
N TRP A 28 -1.97 -2.36 8.69
CA TRP A 28 -0.91 -3.36 8.56
C TRP A 28 0.36 -2.93 9.28
N ARG A 29 0.65 -1.63 9.32
CA ARG A 29 1.75 -1.13 10.15
C ARG A 29 1.52 -1.45 11.63
N ALA A 30 0.28 -1.27 12.09
CA ALA A 30 -0.07 -1.61 13.48
C ALA A 30 0.09 -3.11 13.75
N TYR A 31 -0.27 -3.97 12.80
CA TYR A 31 -0.07 -5.41 12.94
C TYR A 31 1.42 -5.76 13.03
N ALA A 32 2.26 -5.14 12.22
CA ALA A 32 3.70 -5.36 12.27
C ALA A 32 4.27 -4.91 13.61
N GLN A 33 3.83 -3.78 14.12
CA GLN A 33 4.23 -3.29 15.45
C GLN A 33 3.84 -4.27 16.55
N GLY A 34 2.61 -4.81 16.47
CA GLY A 34 2.14 -5.81 17.41
C GLY A 34 2.98 -7.09 17.36
N LEU A 35 3.30 -7.55 16.17
CA LEU A 35 4.10 -8.76 15.98
C LEU A 35 5.49 -8.61 16.59
N VAL A 36 6.15 -7.48 16.38
CA VAL A 36 7.46 -7.19 16.96
C VAL A 36 7.38 -7.06 18.47
N ALA A 37 6.28 -6.53 19.00
CA ALA A 37 6.06 -6.40 20.44
C ALA A 37 5.69 -7.73 21.14
N GLY A 38 5.55 -8.80 20.37
CA GLY A 38 5.25 -10.12 20.94
C GLY A 38 3.77 -10.45 21.00
N VAL A 39 2.92 -9.64 20.36
CA VAL A 39 1.49 -9.93 20.25
C VAL A 39 1.29 -11.00 19.18
N ASP A 40 0.42 -11.96 19.45
CA ASP A 40 0.10 -13.00 18.48
C ASP A 40 -0.78 -12.43 17.37
N VAL A 41 -0.16 -12.17 16.22
CA VAL A 41 -0.85 -11.68 15.03
C VAL A 41 -0.93 -12.81 14.03
N LYS A 42 -2.14 -13.12 13.57
CA LYS A 42 -2.33 -14.19 12.60
C LYS A 42 -1.61 -13.82 11.30
N GLU A 43 -0.93 -14.81 10.73
CA GLU A 43 -0.14 -14.65 9.51
C GLU A 43 -0.94 -14.04 8.36
N GLU A 44 -2.18 -14.44 8.21
CA GLU A 44 -3.08 -13.94 7.17
C GLU A 44 -3.42 -12.45 7.28
N LYS A 45 -3.09 -11.83 8.42
CA LYS A 45 -3.30 -10.40 8.62
C LYS A 45 -2.15 -9.57 8.06
N LEU A 46 -1.02 -10.19 7.74
CA LEU A 46 0.14 -9.52 7.18
C LEU A 46 0.27 -9.86 5.69
N PRO A 47 -0.02 -8.91 4.80
CA PRO A 47 0.10 -9.17 3.36
C PRO A 47 1.57 -9.18 2.96
N ILE A 48 2.12 -10.37 2.72
CA ILE A 48 3.54 -10.53 2.37
C ILE A 48 3.79 -10.16 0.92
N MET A 49 2.89 -10.53 0.01
CA MET A 49 3.06 -10.23 -1.41
C MET A 49 2.27 -8.99 -1.80
N HIS A 50 2.95 -8.02 -2.41
CA HIS A 50 2.30 -6.79 -2.87
C HIS A 50 1.23 -7.02 -3.94
N THR A 51 1.33 -8.12 -4.67
CA THR A 51 0.35 -8.49 -5.70
C THR A 51 -0.87 -9.19 -5.10
N ASP A 52 -0.79 -9.67 -3.86
CA ASP A 52 -1.90 -10.38 -3.21
C ASP A 52 -2.81 -9.47 -2.42
N CYS A 53 -2.41 -8.24 -2.13
CA CYS A 53 -3.29 -7.33 -1.43
C CYS A 53 -4.30 -6.73 -2.42
N GLN A 54 -5.46 -6.33 -1.89
CA GLN A 54 -6.53 -5.80 -2.73
C GLN A 54 -6.08 -4.57 -3.51
N PHE A 55 -5.31 -3.70 -2.88
CA PHE A 55 -4.76 -2.51 -3.55
C PHE A 55 -3.82 -2.91 -4.68
N GLY A 56 -2.93 -3.88 -4.45
CA GLY A 56 -1.99 -4.35 -5.47
C GLY A 56 -2.70 -4.89 -6.70
N ARG A 57 -3.74 -5.68 -6.48
CA ARG A 57 -4.52 -6.22 -7.60
C ARG A 57 -5.16 -5.11 -8.44
N TRP A 58 -5.72 -4.13 -7.78
CA TRP A 58 -6.27 -2.95 -8.46
C TRP A 58 -5.17 -2.15 -9.15
N TYR A 59 -4.04 -1.94 -8.47
CA TYR A 59 -2.93 -1.13 -8.95
C TYR A 59 -2.38 -1.67 -10.27
N TYR A 60 -2.21 -2.99 -10.37
CA TYR A 60 -1.68 -3.62 -11.58
C TYR A 60 -2.76 -3.97 -12.60
N GLY A 61 -4.02 -3.74 -12.27
CA GLY A 61 -5.16 -3.98 -13.16
C GLY A 61 -5.84 -2.69 -13.59
N LEU A 62 -7.04 -2.46 -13.08
CA LEU A 62 -7.84 -1.30 -13.47
C LEU A 62 -7.17 0.03 -13.14
N GLY A 63 -6.44 0.10 -12.04
CA GLY A 63 -5.72 1.33 -11.68
C GLY A 63 -4.72 1.72 -12.75
N ALA A 64 -3.90 0.78 -13.19
CA ALA A 64 -2.92 1.02 -14.25
C ALA A 64 -3.58 1.44 -15.55
N ARG A 65 -4.72 0.84 -15.87
CA ARG A 65 -5.46 1.15 -17.09
C ARG A 65 -5.93 2.60 -17.11
N HIS A 66 -6.45 3.09 -16.00
CA HIS A 66 -7.00 4.45 -15.92
C HIS A 66 -5.96 5.51 -15.55
N LEU A 67 -4.99 5.17 -14.73
CA LEU A 67 -4.09 6.14 -14.08
C LEU A 67 -2.60 5.90 -14.36
N GLY A 68 -2.27 4.85 -15.11
CA GLY A 68 -0.88 4.47 -15.34
C GLY A 68 -0.03 5.53 -16.04
N HIS A 69 -0.64 6.50 -16.69
CA HIS A 69 0.06 7.60 -17.34
C HIS A 69 0.50 8.71 -16.38
N LEU A 70 0.03 8.67 -15.12
CA LEU A 70 0.37 9.69 -14.13
C LEU A 70 1.64 9.28 -13.39
N SER A 71 2.58 10.23 -13.24
CA SER A 71 3.80 9.98 -12.49
C SER A 71 3.52 9.69 -11.03
N VAL A 72 2.52 10.35 -10.43
CA VAL A 72 2.13 10.08 -9.05
C VAL A 72 1.63 8.65 -8.86
N PHE A 73 1.07 8.04 -9.90
CA PHE A 73 0.68 6.63 -9.87
C PHE A 73 1.91 5.72 -9.95
N GLU A 74 2.80 5.96 -10.90
CA GLU A 74 4.02 5.15 -11.06
C GLU A 74 4.89 5.16 -9.81
N ASP A 75 4.96 6.28 -9.12
CA ASP A 75 5.81 6.45 -7.94
C ASP A 75 5.35 5.61 -6.74
N ILE A 76 4.16 5.03 -6.79
CA ILE A 76 3.64 4.18 -5.73
C ILE A 76 4.27 2.78 -5.76
N ALA A 77 4.64 2.28 -6.94
CA ALA A 77 5.07 0.90 -7.11
C ALA A 77 6.24 0.52 -6.20
N SER A 78 7.31 1.31 -6.20
CA SER A 78 8.51 0.98 -5.44
C SER A 78 8.28 0.93 -3.93
N PRO A 79 7.73 1.97 -3.28
CA PRO A 79 7.47 1.88 -1.84
C PRO A 79 6.45 0.81 -1.48
N HIS A 80 5.48 0.52 -2.35
CA HIS A 80 4.51 -0.53 -2.10
C HIS A 80 5.19 -1.91 -2.09
N GLU A 81 6.02 -2.19 -3.07
CA GLU A 81 6.77 -3.45 -3.14
C GLU A 81 7.72 -3.59 -1.95
N MET A 82 8.43 -2.52 -1.60
CA MET A 82 9.34 -2.52 -0.46
C MET A 82 8.59 -2.80 0.85
N LEU A 83 7.44 -2.19 1.03
CA LEU A 83 6.63 -2.37 2.23
C LEU A 83 6.29 -3.84 2.45
N HIS A 84 5.79 -4.50 1.41
CA HIS A 84 5.42 -5.91 1.52
C HIS A 84 6.63 -6.81 1.73
N ALA A 85 7.76 -6.49 1.10
CA ALA A 85 8.99 -7.24 1.33
C ALA A 85 9.45 -7.13 2.79
N ILE A 86 9.36 -5.94 3.36
CA ILE A 86 9.74 -5.72 4.76
C ILE A 86 8.79 -6.45 5.72
N TYR A 87 7.48 -6.48 5.42
CA TYR A 87 6.54 -7.29 6.20
C TYR A 87 6.99 -8.75 6.28
N GLY A 88 7.37 -9.33 5.14
CA GLY A 88 7.85 -10.71 5.09
C GLY A 88 9.10 -10.91 5.92
N GLN A 89 10.04 -9.96 5.86
CA GLN A 89 11.27 -10.01 6.64
C GLN A 89 11.00 -9.94 8.14
N ILE A 90 10.11 -9.04 8.56
CA ILE A 90 9.74 -8.92 9.98
C ILE A 90 9.11 -10.21 10.47
N HIS A 91 8.18 -10.78 9.70
CA HIS A 91 7.52 -12.03 10.04
C HIS A 91 8.55 -13.15 10.26
N GLU A 92 9.48 -13.27 9.34
CA GLU A 92 10.53 -14.28 9.41
C GLU A 92 11.45 -14.07 10.63
N LEU A 93 11.89 -12.84 10.87
CA LEU A 93 12.77 -12.53 11.99
C LEU A 93 12.10 -12.79 13.34
N VAL A 94 10.83 -12.46 13.47
CA VAL A 94 10.08 -12.72 14.69
C VAL A 94 9.96 -14.23 14.93
N HIS A 95 9.69 -15.01 13.89
CA HIS A 95 9.60 -16.47 13.99
C HIS A 95 10.92 -17.12 14.36
N LYS A 96 12.04 -16.52 13.96
CA LYS A 96 13.38 -17.00 14.34
C LYS A 96 13.82 -16.50 15.70
N GLY A 97 13.04 -15.66 16.36
CA GLY A 97 13.36 -15.10 17.66
C GLY A 97 14.38 -13.98 17.63
N GLU A 98 14.64 -13.41 16.44
CA GLU A 98 15.63 -12.32 16.27
C GLU A 98 14.96 -10.97 16.46
N LYS A 99 14.58 -10.66 17.71
CA LYS A 99 13.77 -9.48 18.05
C LYS A 99 14.44 -8.16 17.73
N GLU A 100 15.76 -8.04 17.94
CA GLU A 100 16.46 -6.79 17.66
C GLU A 100 16.48 -6.46 16.18
N LYS A 101 16.73 -7.47 15.35
CA LYS A 101 16.71 -7.29 13.91
C LYS A 101 15.29 -6.96 13.43
N ALA A 102 14.28 -7.59 14.04
CA ALA A 102 12.88 -7.30 13.71
C ALA A 102 12.52 -5.85 14.02
N ARG A 103 13.02 -5.29 15.14
CA ARG A 103 12.80 -3.88 15.49
C ARG A 103 13.46 -2.94 14.49
N GLU A 104 14.68 -3.27 14.05
CA GLU A 104 15.36 -2.49 13.02
C GLU A 104 14.56 -2.46 11.72
N LYS A 105 14.03 -3.62 11.33
CA LYS A 105 13.17 -3.71 10.15
C LYS A 105 11.85 -2.97 10.33
N LEU A 106 11.31 -2.94 11.53
CA LEU A 106 10.11 -2.17 11.83
C LEU A 106 10.35 -0.68 11.63
N ASP A 107 11.51 -0.16 12.04
CA ASP A 107 11.86 1.24 11.81
C ASP A 107 11.94 1.55 10.32
N GLU A 108 12.53 0.66 9.52
CA GLU A 108 12.51 0.79 8.06
C GLU A 108 11.08 0.79 7.52
N LEU A 109 10.24 -0.11 8.03
CA LEU A 109 8.85 -0.22 7.62
C LEU A 109 8.11 1.10 7.82
N ILE A 110 8.31 1.74 8.97
CA ILE A 110 7.64 2.99 9.30
C ILE A 110 8.02 4.08 8.29
N GLY A 111 9.29 4.17 7.93
CA GLY A 111 9.75 5.13 6.92
C GLY A 111 9.15 4.88 5.55
N VAL A 112 9.16 3.63 5.11
CA VAL A 112 8.59 3.24 3.81
C VAL A 112 7.06 3.45 3.83
N SER A 113 6.41 3.14 4.94
CA SER A 113 4.97 3.35 5.11
C SER A 113 4.60 4.82 4.94
N ARG A 114 5.37 5.74 5.53
CA ARG A 114 5.14 7.17 5.35
C ARG A 114 5.24 7.58 3.90
N THR A 115 6.30 7.13 3.23
CA THR A 115 6.51 7.43 1.81
C THR A 115 5.33 6.91 0.98
N LEU A 116 4.92 5.68 1.21
CA LEU A 116 3.80 5.08 0.49
C LEU A 116 2.50 5.86 0.72
N LEU A 117 2.20 6.19 1.98
CA LEU A 117 0.98 6.92 2.31
C LEU A 117 0.97 8.32 1.70
N ASP A 118 2.13 8.98 1.67
CA ASP A 118 2.25 10.29 1.03
C ASP A 118 1.99 10.18 -0.48
N GLN A 119 2.55 9.16 -1.13
CA GLN A 119 2.33 8.96 -2.56
C GLN A 119 0.88 8.59 -2.88
N ILE A 120 0.27 7.76 -2.06
CA ILE A 120 -1.15 7.44 -2.22
C ILE A 120 -2.01 8.69 -2.04
N GLY A 121 -1.65 9.54 -1.08
CA GLY A 121 -2.34 10.83 -0.85
C GLY A 121 -2.25 11.77 -2.04
N LEU A 122 -1.08 11.83 -2.68
CA LEU A 122 -0.90 12.62 -3.91
C LEU A 122 -1.76 12.10 -5.05
N LEU A 123 -1.85 10.78 -5.17
CA LEU A 123 -2.73 10.17 -6.17
C LEU A 123 -4.19 10.51 -5.90
N GLU A 124 -4.61 10.44 -4.64
CA GLU A 124 -5.97 10.80 -4.24
C GLU A 124 -6.31 12.24 -4.64
N GLU A 125 -5.40 13.17 -4.35
CA GLU A 125 -5.58 14.57 -4.72
C GLU A 125 -5.71 14.75 -6.23
N GLU A 126 -4.88 14.05 -6.98
CA GLU A 126 -4.88 14.12 -8.43
C GLU A 126 -6.21 13.62 -9.01
N VAL A 127 -6.71 12.50 -8.49
CA VAL A 127 -7.98 11.93 -8.95
C VAL A 127 -9.16 12.83 -8.57
N GLU A 128 -9.13 13.45 -7.37
CA GLU A 128 -10.18 14.38 -6.97
C GLU A 128 -10.22 15.64 -7.82
N ALA A 129 -9.06 16.20 -8.11
CA ALA A 129 -8.94 17.48 -8.79
C ALA A 129 -9.12 17.38 -10.30
N ASN A 130 -8.87 16.23 -10.88
CA ASN A 130 -8.76 16.07 -12.32
C ASN A 130 -9.94 15.31 -12.89
N HIS A 131 -10.77 16.03 -13.62
CA HIS A 131 -11.96 15.43 -14.26
C HIS A 131 -11.62 14.71 -15.55
N ASP A 132 -10.41 14.91 -16.11
CA ASP A 132 -9.99 14.40 -17.40
C ASP A 132 -9.00 13.24 -17.32
N ILE A 133 -8.91 12.61 -16.18
CA ILE A 133 -8.03 11.46 -16.01
C ILE A 133 -8.50 10.24 -16.77
#